data_aca2bcca185b7f5a60b03935a1d24426
#
_entry.id   aca2bcca185b7f5a60b03935a1d24426
#
_cell.length_a   1.000
_cell.length_b   1.000
_cell.length_c   1.000
_cell.angle_alpha   90.00
_cell.angle_beta   90.00
_cell.angle_gamma   90.00
#
_symmetry.space_group_name_H-M   'P 1'
#
loop_
_entity.id
_entity.type
_entity.pdbx_description
1 polymer ?
#
loop_
_entity_poly.entity_id
_entity_poly.type
_entity_poly.pdbx_seq_one_letter_code
_entity_poly.pdbx_strand_id
1 'polypeptide(L)'
;MAVDWYLMDQPPIYNGGFEGEEFFAYAQDGFKEMLDTTMLCDNVEFINSDFSVITPGKAIIQSVTPDTQLKAEDRQILVPIGTLQTYSYIRFEDEIWIIASEPSNNKFYEKAVLKVCHNQLRWQDPETKKIYEYWYWCEDVTRYSSGVFKGNIVITYDKQYSLLLPMDKNTRRLHDGMRFMLEMSNDVPLVYKLTKFNGLTNNNKNVKLLNLSLTQTVYDENTDSVDMMLADYKQNNVEPTEKYGYTCELTYKADTISLSSFEKYSATFYDNEYNVVDDIEYHWGISDNDFDEKDLVLTTGDNFVKVTVKNNRDLVGKQFHLNVLSSVDTILASVVITITALW
;
A
#
# COMPACT_ATOMS: atom_id res chain seq x y z
N MET A 1 -68.34 18.26 7.72
CA MET A 1 -67.80 16.98 8.09
C MET A 1 -66.53 17.28 8.89
N ALA A 2 -66.50 16.96 10.19
CA ALA A 2 -65.27 17.00 10.95
C ALA A 2 -64.40 15.84 10.48
N VAL A 3 -63.22 16.15 9.94
CA VAL A 3 -62.25 15.13 9.63
C VAL A 3 -61.73 14.61 10.97
N ASP A 4 -62.00 13.34 11.26
CA ASP A 4 -61.51 12.70 12.47
C ASP A 4 -59.97 12.68 12.41
N TRP A 5 -59.34 13.58 13.12
CA TRP A 5 -57.89 13.81 13.12
C TRP A 5 -57.09 12.55 13.49
N TYR A 6 -57.70 11.56 14.17
CA TYR A 6 -57.10 10.29 14.52
C TYR A 6 -57.10 9.24 13.38
N LEU A 7 -57.75 9.57 12.24
CA LEU A 7 -57.70 8.77 10.99
C LEU A 7 -56.75 9.41 9.97
N MET A 8 -56.04 10.47 10.31
CA MET A 8 -54.94 10.96 9.46
C MET A 8 -53.89 9.87 9.39
N ASP A 9 -53.42 9.63 8.18
CA ASP A 9 -52.40 8.60 7.88
C ASP A 9 -51.28 8.68 8.93
N GLN A 10 -51.18 7.64 9.72
CA GLN A 10 -50.00 7.47 10.55
C GLN A 10 -48.82 7.21 9.63
N PRO A 11 -47.67 7.83 9.89
CA PRO A 11 -46.49 7.52 9.13
C PRO A 11 -46.23 6.02 9.18
N PRO A 12 -45.69 5.43 8.10
CA PRO A 12 -45.47 4.00 8.03
C PRO A 12 -44.63 3.53 9.21
N ILE A 13 -45.12 2.47 9.88
CA ILE A 13 -44.43 1.87 11.02
C ILE A 13 -43.17 1.21 10.49
N TYR A 14 -42.01 1.69 10.88
CA TYR A 14 -40.72 1.06 10.62
C TYR A 14 -40.49 -0.11 11.59
N ASN A 15 -40.11 -1.26 11.08
CA ASN A 15 -39.59 -2.41 11.83
C ASN A 15 -40.49 -3.04 12.93
N GLY A 16 -41.75 -3.25 12.68
CA GLY A 16 -42.54 -4.17 13.51
C GLY A 16 -43.20 -3.57 14.74
N GLY A 17 -43.23 -2.27 14.89
CA GLY A 17 -44.19 -1.60 15.77
C GLY A 17 -43.73 -1.34 17.20
N PHE A 18 -42.44 -1.28 17.49
CA PHE A 18 -41.96 -0.74 18.75
C PHE A 18 -41.71 0.78 18.62
N GLU A 19 -42.36 1.59 19.43
CA GLU A 19 -42.26 3.04 19.45
C GLU A 19 -40.79 3.54 19.52
N GLY A 20 -39.93 2.83 20.23
CA GLY A 20 -38.52 3.17 20.33
C GLY A 20 -37.73 2.92 19.02
N GLU A 21 -38.13 1.95 18.19
CA GLU A 21 -37.46 1.69 16.91
C GLU A 21 -37.87 2.72 15.86
N GLU A 22 -39.11 3.13 15.85
CA GLU A 22 -39.59 4.22 14.99
C GLU A 22 -38.90 5.53 15.31
N PHE A 23 -38.74 5.85 16.59
CA PHE A 23 -38.05 7.08 17.02
C PHE A 23 -36.62 7.14 16.45
N PHE A 24 -35.87 6.02 16.51
CA PHE A 24 -34.50 5.98 15.97
C PHE A 24 -34.48 6.05 14.45
N ALA A 25 -35.44 5.42 13.76
CA ALA A 25 -35.53 5.52 12.30
C ALA A 25 -35.77 6.96 11.83
N TYR A 26 -36.74 7.66 12.45
CA TYR A 26 -36.99 9.07 12.17
C TYR A 26 -35.81 9.97 12.51
N ALA A 27 -35.11 9.69 13.60
CA ALA A 27 -33.94 10.48 13.98
C ALA A 27 -32.77 10.29 13.01
N GLN A 28 -32.60 9.10 12.43
CA GLN A 28 -31.60 8.84 11.37
C GLN A 28 -31.93 9.56 10.08
N ASP A 29 -33.19 9.55 9.67
CA ASP A 29 -33.64 10.28 8.48
C ASP A 29 -33.55 11.80 8.70
N GLY A 30 -33.93 12.28 9.87
CA GLY A 30 -33.75 13.68 10.27
C GLY A 30 -32.30 14.15 10.27
N PHE A 31 -31.33 13.24 10.64
CA PHE A 31 -29.92 13.55 10.54
C PHE A 31 -29.45 13.68 9.07
N LYS A 32 -29.96 12.84 8.16
CA LYS A 32 -29.66 12.96 6.72
C LYS A 32 -30.19 14.26 6.14
N GLU A 33 -31.44 14.62 6.45
CA GLU A 33 -32.03 15.88 6.03
C GLU A 33 -31.28 17.09 6.61
N MET A 34 -30.82 16.98 7.84
CA MET A 34 -30.00 18.02 8.48
C MET A 34 -28.69 18.21 7.72
N LEU A 35 -28.02 17.16 7.28
CA LEU A 35 -26.80 17.26 6.48
C LEU A 35 -27.00 18.03 5.16
N ASP A 36 -28.21 18.00 4.60
CA ASP A 36 -28.53 18.74 3.38
C ASP A 36 -28.82 20.22 3.60
N THR A 37 -29.21 20.60 4.81
CA THR A 37 -29.72 21.95 5.12
C THR A 37 -28.81 22.75 6.04
N THR A 38 -27.94 22.12 6.82
CA THR A 38 -27.07 22.78 7.79
C THR A 38 -25.85 23.46 7.16
N MET A 39 -25.51 24.65 7.66
CA MET A 39 -24.23 25.31 7.31
C MET A 39 -22.99 24.67 7.96
N LEU A 40 -23.17 23.72 8.88
CA LEU A 40 -22.07 22.99 9.52
C LEU A 40 -21.64 21.76 8.74
N CYS A 41 -22.24 21.54 7.59
CA CYS A 41 -21.96 20.40 6.75
C CYS A 41 -20.88 20.73 5.73
N ASP A 42 -19.88 19.89 5.65
CA ASP A 42 -18.78 19.97 4.71
C ASP A 42 -18.95 18.91 3.61
N ASN A 43 -18.52 19.26 2.40
CA ASN A 43 -18.37 18.30 1.32
C ASN A 43 -17.07 17.55 1.52
N VAL A 44 -17.13 16.25 1.53
CA VAL A 44 -15.99 15.36 1.75
C VAL A 44 -15.94 14.28 0.70
N GLU A 45 -14.79 13.68 0.52
CA GLU A 45 -14.65 12.45 -0.28
C GLU A 45 -14.25 11.30 0.63
N PHE A 46 -15.03 10.22 0.58
CA PHE A 46 -14.77 8.98 1.27
C PHE A 46 -13.89 8.10 0.38
N ILE A 47 -12.75 7.66 0.87
CA ILE A 47 -11.72 6.99 0.08
C ILE A 47 -11.37 5.65 0.76
N ASN A 48 -11.31 4.58 -0.02
CA ASN A 48 -10.87 3.27 0.47
C ASN A 48 -9.34 3.22 0.68
N SER A 49 -8.82 2.10 1.19
CA SER A 49 -7.41 1.96 1.57
C SER A 49 -6.42 2.11 0.42
N ASP A 50 -6.79 1.72 -0.79
CA ASP A 50 -5.92 1.71 -1.98
C ASP A 50 -6.24 2.81 -3.01
N PHE A 51 -7.12 3.75 -2.64
CA PHE A 51 -7.57 4.86 -3.49
C PHE A 51 -8.30 4.43 -4.79
N SER A 52 -8.70 3.18 -4.91
CA SER A 52 -9.45 2.69 -6.07
C SER A 52 -10.90 3.17 -6.09
N VAL A 53 -11.46 3.50 -4.93
CA VAL A 53 -12.84 3.99 -4.79
C VAL A 53 -12.83 5.34 -4.07
N ILE A 54 -13.37 6.36 -4.73
CA ILE A 54 -13.58 7.71 -4.19
C ILE A 54 -15.05 8.04 -4.32
N THR A 55 -15.73 8.26 -3.20
CA THR A 55 -17.17 8.57 -3.17
C THR A 55 -17.39 9.94 -2.56
N PRO A 56 -17.94 10.90 -3.29
CA PRO A 56 -18.29 12.18 -2.72
C PRO A 56 -19.46 12.03 -1.74
N GLY A 57 -19.45 12.85 -0.69
CA GLY A 57 -20.50 12.86 0.30
C GLY A 57 -20.48 14.09 1.19
N LYS A 58 -21.32 14.07 2.19
CA LYS A 58 -21.47 15.16 3.16
C LYS A 58 -21.23 14.64 4.58
N ALA A 59 -20.56 15.44 5.38
CA ALA A 59 -20.27 15.13 6.77
C ALA A 59 -20.23 16.40 7.62
N ILE A 60 -20.41 16.25 8.92
CA ILE A 60 -20.10 17.34 9.87
C ILE A 60 -18.72 17.01 10.46
N ILE A 61 -17.78 17.94 10.32
CA ILE A 61 -16.44 17.81 10.89
C ILE A 61 -16.30 18.79 12.05
N GLN A 62 -15.89 18.26 13.20
CA GLN A 62 -15.77 19.01 14.44
C GLN A 62 -14.38 18.89 15.04
N SER A 63 -13.92 19.95 15.72
CA SER A 63 -12.74 19.88 16.55
C SER A 63 -12.99 18.97 17.75
N VAL A 64 -11.94 18.28 18.18
CA VAL A 64 -11.98 17.46 19.41
C VAL A 64 -11.47 18.25 20.60
N THR A 65 -11.92 17.89 21.80
CA THR A 65 -11.30 18.40 23.02
C THR A 65 -10.02 17.61 23.27
N PRO A 66 -8.85 18.25 23.30
CA PRO A 66 -7.60 17.56 23.53
C PRO A 66 -7.58 16.85 24.89
N ASP A 67 -7.05 15.62 24.89
CA ASP A 67 -6.81 14.85 26.09
C ASP A 67 -5.47 14.10 25.98
N THR A 68 -5.24 13.05 26.74
CA THR A 68 -4.00 12.25 26.69
C THR A 68 -3.82 11.46 25.37
N GLN A 69 -4.87 11.25 24.61
CA GLN A 69 -4.87 10.47 23.36
C GLN A 69 -5.19 11.30 22.11
N LEU A 70 -5.97 12.38 22.28
CA LEU A 70 -6.42 13.25 21.21
C LEU A 70 -5.63 14.55 21.23
N LYS A 71 -5.13 14.95 20.06
CA LYS A 71 -4.44 16.23 19.86
C LYS A 71 -5.43 17.30 19.38
N ALA A 72 -5.05 18.56 19.52
CA ALA A 72 -5.87 19.69 19.06
C ALA A 72 -6.08 19.70 17.54
N GLU A 73 -5.16 19.09 16.80
CA GLU A 73 -5.22 18.92 15.34
C GLU A 73 -6.16 17.80 14.88
N ASP A 74 -6.50 16.86 15.77
CA ASP A 74 -7.43 15.78 15.46
C ASP A 74 -8.84 16.35 15.20
N ARG A 75 -9.64 15.66 14.41
CA ARG A 75 -11.02 16.00 14.09
C ARG A 75 -11.95 14.84 14.43
N GLN A 76 -13.21 15.15 14.59
CA GLN A 76 -14.27 14.16 14.71
C GLN A 76 -15.24 14.33 13.55
N ILE A 77 -15.48 13.25 12.82
CA ILE A 77 -16.47 13.20 11.74
C ILE A 77 -17.77 12.60 12.24
N LEU A 78 -18.89 13.19 11.79
CA LEU A 78 -20.24 12.69 12.00
C LEU A 78 -20.90 12.46 10.64
N VAL A 79 -21.40 11.25 10.43
CA VAL A 79 -22.00 10.80 9.17
C VAL A 79 -23.20 9.89 9.42
N PRO A 80 -24.05 9.63 8.42
CA PRO A 80 -25.10 8.63 8.53
C PRO A 80 -24.53 7.25 8.87
N ILE A 81 -25.31 6.48 9.64
CA ILE A 81 -24.89 5.15 10.11
C ILE A 81 -24.59 4.24 8.91
N GLY A 82 -23.47 3.52 9.00
CA GLY A 82 -23.00 2.58 7.98
C GLY A 82 -22.10 3.20 6.90
N THR A 83 -21.86 4.51 6.93
CA THR A 83 -21.06 5.19 5.90
C THR A 83 -19.56 4.84 6.02
N LEU A 84 -19.00 4.81 7.23
CA LEU A 84 -17.55 4.68 7.44
C LEU A 84 -17.01 3.24 7.36
N GLN A 85 -17.85 2.24 7.18
CA GLN A 85 -17.44 0.82 7.32
C GLN A 85 -16.48 0.32 6.24
N THR A 86 -16.48 0.95 5.07
CA THR A 86 -15.69 0.51 3.90
C THR A 86 -14.55 1.45 3.56
N TYR A 87 -14.50 2.62 4.17
CA TYR A 87 -13.53 3.65 3.86
C TYR A 87 -12.42 3.71 4.93
N SER A 88 -11.25 4.11 4.48
CA SER A 88 -10.07 4.25 5.35
C SER A 88 -9.63 5.70 5.48
N TYR A 89 -9.92 6.51 4.46
CA TYR A 89 -9.53 7.90 4.40
C TYR A 89 -10.71 8.81 4.06
N ILE A 90 -10.56 10.05 4.45
CA ILE A 90 -11.46 11.16 4.11
C ILE A 90 -10.60 12.26 3.50
N ARG A 91 -11.02 12.83 2.34
CA ARG A 91 -10.46 14.09 1.85
C ARG A 91 -11.36 15.22 2.30
N PHE A 92 -10.77 16.17 3.01
CA PHE A 92 -11.43 17.36 3.55
C PHE A 92 -10.44 18.53 3.55
N GLU A 93 -10.85 19.72 3.09
CA GLU A 93 -10.00 20.92 2.98
C GLU A 93 -8.68 20.68 2.24
N ASP A 94 -8.72 19.91 1.15
CA ASP A 94 -7.55 19.51 0.35
C ASP A 94 -6.53 18.64 1.09
N GLU A 95 -6.82 18.20 2.31
CA GLU A 95 -6.00 17.31 3.10
C GLU A 95 -6.58 15.89 3.12
N ILE A 96 -5.70 14.91 3.29
CA ILE A 96 -6.09 13.50 3.48
C ILE A 96 -6.06 13.19 4.97
N TRP A 97 -7.17 12.66 5.45
CA TRP A 97 -7.36 12.27 6.86
C TRP A 97 -7.58 10.77 6.95
N ILE A 98 -6.90 10.11 7.87
CA ILE A 98 -7.13 8.69 8.17
C ILE A 98 -8.20 8.55 9.26
N ILE A 99 -9.10 7.57 9.09
CA ILE A 99 -10.08 7.20 10.11
C ILE A 99 -9.34 6.42 11.19
N ALA A 100 -9.05 7.06 12.32
CA ALA A 100 -8.15 6.55 13.36
C ALA A 100 -8.86 5.81 14.49
N SER A 101 -10.19 5.80 14.53
CA SER A 101 -10.96 5.08 15.56
C SER A 101 -12.05 4.22 14.94
N GLU A 102 -12.49 3.19 15.66
CA GLU A 102 -13.71 2.46 15.32
C GLU A 102 -14.91 3.40 15.29
N PRO A 103 -15.73 3.39 14.22
CA PRO A 103 -16.94 4.18 14.17
C PRO A 103 -17.91 3.85 15.32
N SER A 104 -18.21 4.83 16.14
CA SER A 104 -19.14 4.69 17.25
C SER A 104 -20.54 5.07 16.81
N ASN A 105 -21.48 4.14 16.90
CA ASN A 105 -22.88 4.34 16.56
C ASN A 105 -23.69 4.70 17.80
N ASN A 106 -24.28 5.89 17.82
CA ASN A 106 -25.17 6.36 18.89
C ASN A 106 -26.67 6.20 18.54
N LYS A 107 -26.99 5.43 17.50
CA LYS A 107 -28.32 5.20 16.92
C LYS A 107 -28.90 6.33 16.06
N PHE A 108 -28.31 7.51 16.06
CA PHE A 108 -28.70 8.66 15.22
C PHE A 108 -27.75 8.86 14.06
N TYR A 109 -26.48 8.84 14.35
CA TYR A 109 -25.36 8.95 13.42
C TYR A 109 -24.19 8.07 13.89
N GLU A 110 -23.23 7.87 13.06
CA GLU A 110 -21.94 7.33 13.48
C GLU A 110 -20.87 8.42 13.49
N LYS A 111 -19.90 8.25 14.37
CA LYS A 111 -18.78 9.17 14.54
C LYS A 111 -17.46 8.44 14.65
N ALA A 112 -16.41 9.04 14.13
CA ALA A 112 -15.04 8.54 14.25
C ALA A 112 -14.05 9.69 14.43
N VAL A 113 -12.87 9.37 14.92
CA VAL A 113 -11.75 10.30 15.02
C VAL A 113 -10.97 10.26 13.72
N LEU A 114 -10.63 11.42 13.22
CA LEU A 114 -9.77 11.64 12.06
C LEU A 114 -8.43 12.19 12.50
N LYS A 115 -7.36 11.69 11.88
CA LYS A 115 -5.99 12.22 12.02
C LYS A 115 -5.47 12.64 10.64
N VAL A 116 -4.86 13.82 10.55
CA VAL A 116 -4.30 14.30 9.29
C VAL A 116 -3.13 13.44 8.85
N CYS A 117 -3.10 13.03 7.61
CA CYS A 117 -1.98 12.31 7.04
C CYS A 117 -0.86 13.29 6.68
N HIS A 118 0.38 12.94 7.04
CA HIS A 118 1.52 13.82 6.85
C HIS A 118 2.21 13.62 5.51
N ASN A 119 2.29 12.37 5.03
CA ASN A 119 2.96 12.02 3.77
C ASN A 119 2.53 10.62 3.28
N GLN A 120 3.11 10.18 2.18
CA GLN A 120 2.92 8.84 1.61
C GLN A 120 4.10 7.93 1.96
N LEU A 121 3.80 6.76 2.50
CA LEU A 121 4.75 5.67 2.65
C LEU A 121 4.87 4.95 1.33
N ARG A 122 6.09 4.89 0.80
CA ARG A 122 6.39 4.23 -0.47
C ARG A 122 7.27 3.03 -0.25
N TRP A 123 6.98 1.94 -0.93
CA TRP A 123 7.85 0.76 -0.95
C TRP A 123 7.66 -0.02 -2.24
N GLN A 124 8.68 -0.73 -2.62
CA GLN A 124 8.61 -1.68 -3.72
C GLN A 124 8.42 -3.09 -3.15
N ASP A 125 7.44 -3.83 -3.67
CA ASP A 125 7.25 -5.22 -3.31
C ASP A 125 8.44 -6.05 -3.85
N PRO A 126 9.11 -6.86 -3.01
CA PRO A 126 10.29 -7.62 -3.43
C PRO A 126 10.02 -8.65 -4.53
N GLU A 127 8.79 -9.19 -4.57
CA GLU A 127 8.38 -10.23 -5.51
C GLU A 127 7.86 -9.63 -6.82
N THR A 128 6.86 -8.75 -6.72
CA THR A 128 6.16 -8.21 -7.89
C THR A 128 6.81 -6.94 -8.46
N LYS A 129 7.79 -6.38 -7.75
CA LYS A 129 8.45 -5.09 -8.09
C LYS A 129 7.49 -3.90 -8.17
N LYS A 130 6.22 -4.10 -7.87
CA LYS A 130 5.22 -3.05 -7.86
C LYS A 130 5.52 -2.05 -6.74
N ILE A 131 5.40 -0.77 -7.06
CA ILE A 131 5.52 0.31 -6.07
C ILE A 131 4.14 0.54 -5.47
N TYR A 132 4.08 0.54 -4.16
CA TYR A 132 2.89 0.87 -3.39
C TYR A 132 3.08 2.20 -2.69
N GLU A 133 1.99 2.99 -2.61
CA GLU A 133 1.94 4.30 -1.98
C GLU A 133 0.71 4.36 -1.07
N TYR A 134 0.94 4.65 0.23
CA TYR A 134 -0.13 4.74 1.22
C TYR A 134 0.04 5.98 2.07
N TRP A 135 -0.99 6.78 2.21
CA TRP A 135 -1.01 7.90 3.12
C TRP A 135 -0.93 7.42 4.57
N TYR A 136 -0.12 8.08 5.38
CA TYR A 136 0.04 7.74 6.78
C TYR A 136 -0.02 8.96 7.68
N TRP A 137 -0.55 8.76 8.89
CA TRP A 137 -0.33 9.67 10.01
C TRP A 137 0.91 9.22 10.76
N CYS A 138 1.71 10.19 11.26
CA CYS A 138 2.92 9.87 11.97
C CYS A 138 3.04 10.62 13.28
N GLU A 139 3.71 10.01 14.25
CA GLU A 139 4.05 10.60 15.53
C GLU A 139 5.52 10.35 15.84
N ASP A 140 6.21 11.40 16.29
CA ASP A 140 7.57 11.27 16.80
C ASP A 140 7.52 10.65 18.20
N VAL A 141 8.06 9.44 18.32
CA VAL A 141 8.14 8.67 19.57
C VAL A 141 9.59 8.53 20.05
N THR A 142 10.48 9.40 19.57
CA THR A 142 11.89 9.43 19.92
C THR A 142 12.08 9.46 21.43
N ARG A 143 12.87 8.54 21.93
CA ARG A 143 13.22 8.46 23.36
C ARG A 143 14.63 8.95 23.56
N TYR A 144 14.79 9.81 24.54
CA TYR A 144 16.08 10.29 25.02
C TYR A 144 16.51 9.49 26.24
N SER A 145 17.67 8.89 26.20
CA SER A 145 18.31 8.25 27.34
C SER A 145 19.59 9.00 27.70
N SER A 146 19.69 9.46 28.93
CA SER A 146 20.93 10.06 29.45
C SER A 146 21.50 9.16 30.53
N GLY A 147 22.80 8.92 30.46
CA GLY A 147 23.53 8.10 31.43
C GLY A 147 24.96 8.61 31.65
N VAL A 148 25.58 8.18 32.73
CA VAL A 148 27.01 8.46 33.00
C VAL A 148 27.80 7.17 32.71
N PHE A 149 28.70 7.25 31.74
CA PHE A 149 29.60 6.16 31.41
C PHE A 149 31.05 6.63 31.59
N LYS A 150 31.79 6.00 32.49
CA LYS A 150 33.18 6.33 32.83
C LYS A 150 33.39 7.83 33.16
N GLY A 151 32.45 8.45 33.86
CA GLY A 151 32.52 9.86 34.25
C GLY A 151 32.07 10.88 33.19
N ASN A 152 31.69 10.42 31.99
CA ASN A 152 31.13 11.26 30.93
C ASN A 152 29.60 11.11 30.89
N ILE A 153 28.91 12.25 30.69
CA ILE A 153 27.46 12.21 30.39
C ILE A 153 27.28 11.79 28.93
N VAL A 154 26.67 10.66 28.73
CA VAL A 154 26.30 10.16 27.40
C VAL A 154 24.82 10.38 27.20
N ILE A 155 24.44 11.13 26.19
CA ILE A 155 23.05 11.28 25.75
C ILE A 155 22.90 10.45 24.48
N THR A 156 22.08 9.40 24.57
CA THR A 156 21.74 8.59 23.42
C THR A 156 20.29 8.88 23.05
N TYR A 157 20.04 9.12 21.77
CA TYR A 157 18.69 9.23 21.23
C TYR A 157 18.57 8.37 19.99
N ASP A 158 17.47 7.66 19.89
CA ASP A 158 17.10 6.94 18.69
C ASP A 158 15.89 7.64 18.07
N LYS A 159 16.10 8.20 16.89
CA LYS A 159 14.97 8.80 16.14
C LYS A 159 14.00 7.69 15.77
N GLN A 160 12.82 7.75 16.35
CA GLN A 160 11.78 6.77 16.14
C GLN A 160 10.46 7.44 15.75
N TYR A 161 9.83 6.90 14.72
CA TYR A 161 8.48 7.28 14.31
C TYR A 161 7.51 6.12 14.50
N SER A 162 6.30 6.47 14.93
CA SER A 162 5.14 5.59 14.90
C SER A 162 4.24 6.02 13.76
N LEU A 163 4.01 5.12 12.81
CA LEU A 163 3.16 5.37 11.65
C LEU A 163 1.84 4.62 11.78
N LEU A 164 0.76 5.29 11.44
CA LEU A 164 -0.58 4.70 11.38
C LEU A 164 -1.07 4.74 9.95
N LEU A 165 -1.45 3.58 9.41
CA LEU A 165 -1.98 3.42 8.05
C LEU A 165 -3.05 2.32 8.02
N PRO A 166 -3.90 2.23 6.99
CA PRO A 166 -4.88 1.17 6.89
C PRO A 166 -4.23 -0.19 6.71
N MET A 167 -4.84 -1.21 7.29
CA MET A 167 -4.40 -2.59 7.14
C MET A 167 -5.24 -3.29 6.07
N ASP A 168 -4.64 -3.51 4.92
CA ASP A 168 -5.23 -4.22 3.81
C ASP A 168 -4.35 -5.38 3.30
N LYS A 169 -4.65 -5.91 2.13
CA LYS A 169 -3.92 -7.02 1.51
C LYS A 169 -2.45 -6.66 1.22
N ASN A 170 -2.17 -5.40 0.83
CA ASN A 170 -0.83 -4.95 0.45
C ASN A 170 0.00 -4.58 1.68
N THR A 171 -0.57 -3.81 2.62
CA THR A 171 0.12 -3.37 3.83
C THR A 171 0.43 -4.53 4.79
N ARG A 172 -0.30 -5.64 4.70
CA ARG A 172 0.01 -6.88 5.46
C ARG A 172 1.31 -7.58 5.02
N ARG A 173 1.83 -7.24 3.85
CA ARG A 173 3.12 -7.76 3.36
C ARG A 173 4.32 -7.04 3.98
N LEU A 174 4.09 -5.90 4.62
CA LEU A 174 5.13 -5.21 5.36
C LEU A 174 5.61 -6.07 6.53
N HIS A 175 6.92 -6.16 6.70
CA HIS A 175 7.55 -6.98 7.74
C HIS A 175 8.77 -6.29 8.33
N ASP A 176 9.16 -6.75 9.51
CA ASP A 176 10.32 -6.22 10.21
C ASP A 176 11.57 -6.32 9.33
N GLY A 177 12.33 -5.25 9.33
CA GLY A 177 13.55 -5.14 8.54
C GLY A 177 13.42 -4.35 7.25
N MET A 178 12.21 -4.15 6.71
CA MET A 178 12.00 -3.28 5.54
C MET A 178 12.43 -1.87 5.83
N ARG A 179 12.96 -1.19 4.80
CA ARG A 179 13.46 0.18 4.88
C ARG A 179 12.57 1.12 4.06
N PHE A 180 12.41 2.34 4.54
CA PHE A 180 11.59 3.37 3.90
C PHE A 180 12.29 4.70 3.94
N MET A 181 12.21 5.45 2.86
CA MET A 181 12.65 6.83 2.79
C MET A 181 11.45 7.73 3.10
N LEU A 182 11.49 8.43 4.23
CA LEU A 182 10.34 9.23 4.69
C LEU A 182 10.50 10.72 4.40
N GLU A 183 11.70 11.25 4.52
CA GLU A 183 11.97 12.69 4.43
C GLU A 183 13.37 12.97 3.90
N MET A 184 13.62 14.22 3.54
CA MET A 184 14.92 14.74 3.15
C MET A 184 15.37 15.80 4.17
N SER A 185 16.64 15.80 4.54
CA SER A 185 17.25 16.84 5.40
C SER A 185 18.50 17.36 4.73
N ASN A 186 18.51 18.64 4.33
CA ASN A 186 19.62 19.26 3.59
C ASN A 186 20.09 18.42 2.38
N ASP A 187 19.14 18.00 1.56
CA ASP A 187 19.37 17.14 0.38
C ASP A 187 19.93 15.74 0.70
N VAL A 188 19.95 15.36 1.98
CA VAL A 188 20.29 14.01 2.41
C VAL A 188 19.02 13.24 2.75
N PRO A 189 18.78 12.09 2.13
CA PRO A 189 17.62 11.28 2.43
C PRO A 189 17.72 10.66 3.83
N LEU A 190 16.63 10.72 4.58
CA LEU A 190 16.49 10.06 5.87
C LEU A 190 15.74 8.75 5.70
N VAL A 191 16.44 7.66 5.94
CA VAL A 191 15.93 6.29 5.78
C VAL A 191 15.63 5.72 7.16
N TYR A 192 14.51 5.01 7.23
CA TYR A 192 14.01 4.39 8.44
C TYR A 192 13.75 2.90 8.21
N LYS A 193 14.10 2.09 9.20
CA LYS A 193 13.89 0.65 9.19
C LYS A 193 12.68 0.28 10.04
N LEU A 194 11.81 -0.59 9.53
CA LEU A 194 10.71 -1.15 10.28
C LEU A 194 11.24 -2.08 11.37
N THR A 195 10.96 -1.75 12.62
CA THR A 195 11.40 -2.51 13.81
C THR A 195 10.25 -3.22 14.51
N LYS A 196 9.00 -2.78 14.28
CA LYS A 196 7.83 -3.42 14.86
C LYS A 196 6.61 -3.26 13.96
N PHE A 197 6.04 -4.39 13.60
CA PHE A 197 4.75 -4.50 12.92
C PHE A 197 3.66 -4.82 13.96
N ASN A 198 2.64 -3.97 14.08
CA ASN A 198 1.53 -4.18 14.99
C ASN A 198 0.18 -3.98 14.29
N GLY A 199 -0.43 -5.08 13.87
CA GLY A 199 -1.78 -5.12 13.32
C GLY A 199 -2.84 -5.64 14.30
N LEU A 200 -2.50 -5.89 15.57
CA LEU A 200 -3.42 -6.49 16.53
C LEU A 200 -4.22 -5.46 17.32
N THR A 201 -3.56 -4.41 17.82
CA THR A 201 -4.17 -3.48 18.79
C THR A 201 -5.24 -2.58 18.17
N ASN A 202 -5.16 -2.30 16.86
CA ASN A 202 -6.09 -1.44 16.15
C ASN A 202 -6.89 -2.20 15.07
N ASN A 203 -7.07 -3.51 15.26
CA ASN A 203 -7.82 -4.35 14.34
C ASN A 203 -9.24 -4.55 14.87
N ASN A 204 -10.08 -3.56 14.68
CA ASN A 204 -11.48 -3.57 15.08
C ASN A 204 -12.37 -4.21 13.99
N LYS A 205 -13.67 -4.24 14.24
CA LYS A 205 -14.62 -4.90 13.34
C LYS A 205 -14.68 -4.20 11.96
N ASN A 206 -14.77 -2.89 11.95
CA ASN A 206 -14.97 -2.09 10.74
C ASN A 206 -13.70 -1.36 10.30
N VAL A 207 -12.88 -0.89 11.24
CA VAL A 207 -11.64 -0.19 10.96
C VAL A 207 -10.45 -1.07 11.32
N LYS A 208 -9.62 -1.33 10.33
CA LYS A 208 -8.39 -2.12 10.48
C LYS A 208 -7.20 -1.22 10.22
N LEU A 209 -6.46 -0.94 11.26
CA LEU A 209 -5.29 -0.07 11.20
C LEU A 209 -4.03 -0.85 11.57
N LEU A 210 -2.97 -0.47 10.91
CA LEU A 210 -1.62 -0.97 11.11
C LEU A 210 -0.79 0.12 11.77
N ASN A 211 -0.16 -0.21 12.89
CA ASN A 211 0.80 0.66 13.55
C ASN A 211 2.22 0.10 13.32
N LEU A 212 3.07 0.91 12.70
CA LEU A 212 4.46 0.58 12.40
C LEU A 212 5.38 1.42 13.28
N SER A 213 6.35 0.79 13.93
CA SER A 213 7.43 1.52 14.59
C SER A 213 8.67 1.48 13.71
N LEU A 214 9.19 2.66 13.39
CA LEU A 214 10.34 2.85 12.53
C LEU A 214 11.48 3.48 13.31
N THR A 215 12.70 3.03 13.05
CA THR A 215 13.92 3.59 13.64
C THR A 215 14.84 4.05 12.52
N GLN A 216 15.46 5.22 12.67
CA GLN A 216 16.38 5.76 11.67
C GLN A 216 17.53 4.77 11.40
N THR A 217 17.88 4.63 10.13
CA THR A 217 19.00 3.80 9.64
C THR A 217 19.84 4.55 8.62
N VAL A 218 20.91 3.93 8.16
CA VAL A 218 21.82 4.55 7.21
C VAL A 218 21.26 4.44 5.78
N TYR A 219 21.41 5.52 5.02
CA TYR A 219 21.19 5.54 3.59
C TYR A 219 22.26 4.73 2.86
N ASP A 220 21.89 3.97 1.84
CA ASP A 220 22.77 3.15 1.00
C ASP A 220 22.64 3.60 -0.47
N GLU A 221 23.69 4.25 -0.98
CA GLU A 221 23.71 4.77 -2.35
C GLU A 221 23.55 3.69 -3.43
N ASN A 222 23.84 2.42 -3.12
CA ASN A 222 23.75 1.34 -4.10
C ASN A 222 22.34 0.74 -4.23
N THR A 223 21.54 0.86 -3.18
CA THR A 223 20.21 0.21 -3.13
C THR A 223 19.06 1.19 -3.00
N ASP A 224 19.32 2.43 -2.61
CA ASP A 224 18.28 3.41 -2.35
C ASP A 224 18.19 4.41 -3.52
N SER A 225 16.99 4.72 -3.98
CA SER A 225 16.73 5.69 -5.04
C SER A 225 16.12 6.96 -4.47
N VAL A 226 16.87 8.05 -4.53
CA VAL A 226 16.40 9.37 -4.08
C VAL A 226 15.31 9.91 -5.00
N ASP A 227 15.47 9.74 -6.32
CA ASP A 227 14.51 10.23 -7.31
C ASP A 227 13.12 9.61 -7.14
N MET A 228 13.09 8.33 -6.77
CA MET A 228 11.84 7.61 -6.52
C MET A 228 11.38 7.70 -5.06
N MET A 229 12.18 8.26 -4.16
CA MET A 229 11.95 8.25 -2.71
C MET A 229 11.72 6.83 -2.18
N LEU A 230 12.54 5.88 -2.63
CA LEU A 230 12.44 4.46 -2.28
C LEU A 230 13.75 3.95 -1.69
N ALA A 231 13.67 3.29 -0.54
CA ALA A 231 14.75 2.47 -0.01
C ALA A 231 14.67 1.05 -0.59
N ASP A 232 15.82 0.39 -0.71
CA ASP A 232 15.96 -0.97 -1.29
C ASP A 232 15.31 -1.10 -2.68
N TYR A 233 15.40 -0.04 -3.49
CA TYR A 233 14.85 0.00 -4.82
C TYR A 233 15.63 -0.92 -5.75
N LYS A 234 14.96 -1.88 -6.32
CA LYS A 234 15.49 -2.71 -7.39
C LYS A 234 14.94 -2.21 -8.72
N GLN A 235 15.80 -1.56 -9.46
CA GLN A 235 15.43 -1.12 -10.80
C GLN A 235 14.92 -2.33 -11.59
N ASN A 236 13.70 -2.25 -12.06
CA ASN A 236 13.28 -3.15 -13.11
C ASN A 236 14.11 -2.74 -14.34
N ASN A 237 14.96 -3.63 -14.82
CA ASN A 237 15.67 -3.43 -16.08
C ASN A 237 14.72 -3.56 -17.29
N VAL A 238 13.47 -3.20 -17.07
CA VAL A 238 12.45 -3.09 -18.10
C VAL A 238 12.27 -1.60 -18.30
N GLU A 239 12.85 -1.04 -19.34
CA GLU A 239 12.40 0.25 -19.86
C GLU A 239 10.88 0.12 -20.11
N PRO A 240 10.04 1.02 -19.55
CA PRO A 240 8.61 0.97 -19.85
C PRO A 240 8.46 1.07 -21.36
N THR A 241 7.98 0.00 -21.96
CA THR A 241 7.69 -0.05 -23.39
C THR A 241 6.39 0.73 -23.63
N GLU A 242 6.40 2.04 -23.34
CA GLU A 242 5.30 2.97 -23.64
C GLU A 242 4.86 2.90 -25.13
N LYS A 243 5.68 2.23 -25.95
CA LYS A 243 5.45 2.08 -27.37
C LYS A 243 4.40 1.03 -27.75
N TYR A 244 4.07 0.10 -26.86
CA TYR A 244 3.23 -1.07 -27.22
C TYR A 244 1.92 -1.17 -26.43
N GLY A 245 1.68 -0.33 -25.42
CA GLY A 245 0.46 -0.35 -24.61
C GLY A 245 0.31 -1.57 -23.69
N TYR A 246 1.37 -2.36 -23.52
CA TYR A 246 1.44 -3.48 -22.60
C TYR A 246 2.82 -3.60 -21.95
N THR A 247 2.88 -4.23 -20.79
CA THR A 247 4.12 -4.55 -20.04
C THR A 247 4.30 -6.06 -19.99
N CYS A 248 5.56 -6.52 -20.04
CA CYS A 248 5.90 -7.94 -19.91
C CYS A 248 6.52 -8.22 -18.54
N GLU A 249 6.01 -9.19 -17.83
CA GLU A 249 6.52 -9.64 -16.53
C GLU A 249 7.05 -11.06 -16.62
N LEU A 250 8.28 -11.28 -16.07
CA LEU A 250 8.91 -12.58 -16.02
C LEU A 250 8.68 -13.25 -14.66
N THR A 251 8.13 -14.46 -14.67
CA THR A 251 7.95 -15.28 -13.49
C THR A 251 8.89 -16.47 -13.55
N TYR A 252 9.73 -16.64 -12.53
CA TYR A 252 10.70 -17.72 -12.41
C TYR A 252 10.94 -18.09 -10.94
N LYS A 253 11.51 -19.26 -10.70
CA LYS A 253 11.76 -19.76 -9.36
C LYS A 253 13.12 -19.29 -8.82
N ALA A 254 14.13 -19.22 -9.67
CA ALA A 254 15.47 -18.80 -9.31
C ALA A 254 16.15 -18.07 -10.48
N ASP A 255 17.02 -17.12 -10.16
CA ASP A 255 17.92 -16.42 -11.07
C ASP A 255 19.27 -17.13 -11.24
N THR A 256 19.38 -18.37 -10.73
CA THR A 256 20.55 -19.22 -10.82
C THR A 256 20.19 -20.57 -11.40
N ILE A 257 21.07 -21.13 -12.25
CA ILE A 257 20.91 -22.48 -12.80
C ILE A 257 22.19 -23.28 -12.52
N SER A 258 22.04 -24.43 -11.89
CA SER A 258 23.18 -25.34 -11.66
C SER A 258 23.53 -26.10 -12.93
N LEU A 259 24.81 -26.50 -13.04
CA LEU A 259 25.28 -27.37 -14.14
C LEU A 259 24.40 -28.62 -14.26
N SER A 260 24.12 -29.06 -15.48
CA SER A 260 23.27 -30.23 -15.80
C SER A 260 21.83 -30.10 -15.29
N SER A 261 21.41 -28.91 -14.91
CA SER A 261 20.05 -28.61 -14.44
C SER A 261 19.30 -27.70 -15.42
N PHE A 262 18.07 -27.45 -15.11
CA PHE A 262 17.22 -26.53 -15.88
C PHE A 262 16.38 -25.66 -14.95
N GLU A 263 15.99 -24.49 -15.45
CA GLU A 263 14.99 -23.64 -14.82
C GLU A 263 13.95 -23.20 -15.86
N LYS A 264 12.74 -22.90 -15.39
CA LYS A 264 11.62 -22.49 -16.24
C LYS A 264 11.30 -21.02 -15.98
N TYR A 265 11.26 -20.24 -17.06
CA TYR A 265 10.89 -18.82 -17.05
C TYR A 265 9.61 -18.67 -17.83
N SER A 266 8.63 -17.96 -17.26
CA SER A 266 7.35 -17.69 -17.91
C SER A 266 7.18 -16.19 -18.13
N ALA A 267 6.67 -15.80 -19.29
CA ALA A 267 6.33 -14.42 -19.62
C ALA A 267 4.82 -14.22 -19.50
N THR A 268 4.39 -13.14 -18.86
CA THR A 268 3.00 -12.74 -18.77
C THR A 268 2.92 -11.27 -19.17
N PHE A 269 1.95 -10.93 -19.99
CA PHE A 269 1.76 -9.56 -20.48
C PHE A 269 0.54 -8.94 -19.83
N TYR A 270 0.65 -7.66 -19.47
CA TYR A 270 -0.41 -6.90 -18.82
C TYR A 270 -0.65 -5.59 -19.59
N ASP A 271 -1.92 -5.20 -19.71
CA ASP A 271 -2.28 -3.88 -20.20
C ASP A 271 -2.06 -2.76 -19.15
N ASN A 272 -2.37 -1.52 -19.50
CA ASN A 272 -2.24 -0.39 -18.57
C ASN A 272 -3.19 -0.48 -17.36
N GLU A 273 -4.20 -1.35 -17.41
CA GLU A 273 -5.16 -1.61 -16.33
C GLU A 273 -4.79 -2.89 -15.55
N TYR A 274 -3.62 -3.50 -15.82
CA TYR A 274 -3.16 -4.75 -15.21
C TYR A 274 -4.05 -5.98 -15.49
N ASN A 275 -4.77 -6.00 -16.59
CA ASN A 275 -5.39 -7.22 -17.07
C ASN A 275 -4.38 -8.03 -17.91
N VAL A 276 -4.45 -9.34 -17.79
CA VAL A 276 -3.61 -10.23 -18.60
C VAL A 276 -4.03 -10.11 -20.06
N VAL A 277 -3.05 -9.87 -20.92
CA VAL A 277 -3.24 -9.82 -22.37
C VAL A 277 -2.67 -11.08 -22.99
N ASP A 278 -3.52 -11.88 -23.58
CA ASP A 278 -3.15 -13.02 -24.41
C ASP A 278 -2.94 -12.54 -25.88
N ASP A 279 -2.36 -13.35 -26.72
CA ASP A 279 -2.15 -13.08 -28.17
C ASP A 279 -1.06 -12.05 -28.51
N ILE A 280 -0.03 -11.90 -27.67
CA ILE A 280 1.14 -11.09 -28.00
C ILE A 280 2.21 -11.97 -28.66
N GLU A 281 2.64 -11.61 -29.86
CA GLU A 281 3.74 -12.29 -30.55
C GLU A 281 5.09 -11.86 -29.98
N TYR A 282 5.84 -12.80 -29.43
CA TYR A 282 7.17 -12.59 -28.87
C TYR A 282 8.05 -13.82 -29.03
N HIS A 283 9.36 -13.66 -28.83
CA HIS A 283 10.31 -14.76 -28.82
C HIS A 283 11.36 -14.57 -27.71
N TRP A 284 12.03 -15.69 -27.35
CA TRP A 284 13.08 -15.69 -26.35
C TRP A 284 14.45 -15.57 -27.00
N GLY A 285 15.33 -14.73 -26.43
CA GLY A 285 16.70 -14.56 -26.85
C GLY A 285 17.68 -14.53 -25.69
N ILE A 286 18.95 -14.71 -25.98
CA ILE A 286 20.05 -14.59 -25.03
C ILE A 286 20.96 -13.46 -25.48
N SER A 287 21.46 -12.69 -24.54
CA SER A 287 22.48 -11.68 -24.79
C SER A 287 23.52 -11.63 -23.66
N ASP A 288 24.61 -10.87 -23.91
CA ASP A 288 25.67 -10.60 -22.93
C ASP A 288 26.25 -11.86 -22.26
N ASN A 289 26.46 -12.92 -23.06
CA ASN A 289 27.06 -14.16 -22.64
C ASN A 289 28.56 -14.23 -22.99
N ASP A 290 29.38 -14.53 -21.98
CA ASP A 290 30.85 -14.74 -22.14
C ASP A 290 31.23 -16.18 -22.50
N PHE A 291 30.31 -16.97 -23.07
CA PHE A 291 30.51 -18.39 -23.40
C PHE A 291 29.74 -18.77 -24.68
N ASP A 292 30.03 -19.98 -25.23
CA ASP A 292 29.37 -20.45 -26.44
C ASP A 292 27.89 -20.80 -26.13
N GLU A 293 26.94 -20.20 -26.88
CA GLU A 293 25.52 -20.49 -26.77
C GLU A 293 25.16 -21.96 -26.94
N LYS A 294 26.03 -22.76 -27.56
CA LYS A 294 25.86 -24.20 -27.67
C LYS A 294 25.88 -24.95 -26.34
N ASP A 295 26.37 -24.30 -25.28
CA ASP A 295 26.36 -24.85 -23.92
C ASP A 295 25.03 -24.68 -23.20
N LEU A 296 24.11 -23.89 -23.76
CA LEU A 296 22.74 -23.77 -23.33
C LEU A 296 21.77 -24.44 -24.31
N VAL A 297 20.68 -24.97 -23.78
CA VAL A 297 19.58 -25.50 -24.57
C VAL A 297 18.30 -24.79 -24.14
N LEU A 298 17.73 -23.99 -25.07
CA LEU A 298 16.43 -23.34 -24.88
C LEU A 298 15.35 -24.25 -25.47
N THR A 299 14.34 -24.56 -24.66
CA THR A 299 13.13 -25.27 -25.11
C THR A 299 11.94 -24.34 -24.85
N THR A 300 11.36 -23.75 -25.90
CA THR A 300 10.24 -22.83 -25.82
C THR A 300 8.91 -23.57 -25.80
N GLY A 301 7.95 -23.10 -25.00
CA GLY A 301 6.53 -23.47 -25.02
C GLY A 301 5.69 -22.22 -25.25
N ASP A 302 4.38 -22.32 -25.12
CA ASP A 302 3.46 -21.24 -25.46
C ASP A 302 3.77 -19.93 -24.66
N ASN A 303 3.91 -20.01 -23.33
CA ASN A 303 4.17 -18.84 -22.49
C ASN A 303 5.43 -19.00 -21.63
N PHE A 304 6.32 -19.93 -21.97
CA PHE A 304 7.51 -20.16 -21.18
C PHE A 304 8.71 -20.62 -22.01
N VAL A 305 9.88 -20.44 -21.42
CA VAL A 305 11.11 -21.08 -21.89
C VAL A 305 11.74 -21.90 -20.77
N LYS A 306 12.20 -23.08 -21.11
CA LYS A 306 13.03 -23.93 -20.26
C LYS A 306 14.48 -23.75 -20.70
N VAL A 307 15.31 -23.23 -19.81
CA VAL A 307 16.73 -23.04 -20.02
C VAL A 307 17.47 -24.22 -19.36
N THR A 308 18.24 -24.98 -20.13
CA THR A 308 19.03 -26.11 -19.63
C THR A 308 20.49 -25.80 -19.84
N VAL A 309 21.31 -25.93 -18.81
CA VAL A 309 22.77 -25.73 -18.85
C VAL A 309 23.47 -27.07 -18.97
N LYS A 310 24.40 -27.21 -19.94
CA LYS A 310 25.22 -28.42 -20.09
C LYS A 310 26.23 -28.56 -18.97
N ASN A 311 26.74 -29.77 -18.79
CA ASN A 311 27.78 -30.08 -17.80
C ASN A 311 29.18 -29.63 -18.26
N ASN A 312 29.41 -28.32 -18.25
CA ASN A 312 30.67 -27.70 -18.53
C ASN A 312 31.11 -26.86 -17.33
N ARG A 313 32.21 -27.24 -16.65
CA ARG A 313 32.67 -26.56 -15.44
C ARG A 313 33.17 -25.14 -15.68
N ASP A 314 33.57 -24.82 -16.90
CA ASP A 314 34.03 -23.48 -17.28
C ASP A 314 32.90 -22.43 -17.29
N LEU A 315 31.65 -22.90 -17.19
CA LEU A 315 30.45 -22.04 -17.10
C LEU A 315 30.15 -21.54 -15.68
N VAL A 316 30.73 -22.18 -14.65
CA VAL A 316 30.42 -21.79 -13.25
C VAL A 316 30.88 -20.38 -12.97
N GLY A 317 29.95 -19.58 -12.46
CA GLY A 317 30.15 -18.16 -12.16
C GLY A 317 29.91 -17.22 -13.34
N LYS A 318 29.67 -17.78 -14.54
CA LYS A 318 29.31 -16.97 -15.71
C LYS A 318 27.84 -16.55 -15.67
N GLN A 319 27.54 -15.43 -16.33
CA GLN A 319 26.22 -14.83 -16.39
C GLN A 319 25.78 -14.64 -17.84
N PHE A 320 24.49 -14.58 -18.05
CA PHE A 320 23.88 -14.24 -19.32
C PHE A 320 22.52 -13.58 -19.09
N HIS A 321 22.06 -12.81 -20.05
CA HIS A 321 20.75 -12.20 -20.05
C HIS A 321 19.77 -13.06 -20.85
N LEU A 322 18.68 -13.49 -20.21
CA LEU A 322 17.55 -14.09 -20.89
C LEU A 322 16.52 -12.99 -21.17
N ASN A 323 16.25 -12.74 -22.43
CA ASN A 323 15.40 -11.66 -22.90
C ASN A 323 14.10 -12.20 -23.50
N VAL A 324 13.01 -11.48 -23.26
CA VAL A 324 11.78 -11.57 -24.05
C VAL A 324 11.82 -10.47 -25.09
N LEU A 325 11.75 -10.83 -26.33
CA LEU A 325 11.88 -9.92 -27.48
C LEU A 325 10.55 -9.82 -28.23
N SER A 326 10.20 -8.62 -28.66
CA SER A 326 9.04 -8.40 -29.54
C SER A 326 9.32 -8.96 -30.94
N SER A 327 8.30 -8.97 -31.79
CA SER A 327 8.44 -9.34 -33.22
C SER A 327 9.43 -8.47 -34.01
N VAL A 328 9.86 -7.34 -33.47
CA VAL A 328 10.85 -6.40 -34.05
C VAL A 328 12.17 -6.37 -33.25
N ASP A 329 12.49 -7.42 -32.51
CA ASP A 329 13.71 -7.60 -31.71
C ASP A 329 13.94 -6.53 -30.62
N THR A 330 12.86 -5.87 -30.16
CA THR A 330 12.95 -4.97 -29.01
C THR A 330 12.80 -5.75 -27.72
N ILE A 331 13.67 -5.51 -26.75
CA ILE A 331 13.61 -6.17 -25.43
C ILE A 331 12.37 -5.70 -24.69
N LEU A 332 11.47 -6.63 -24.36
CA LEU A 332 10.25 -6.39 -23.57
C LEU A 332 10.49 -6.68 -22.09
N ALA A 333 11.30 -7.68 -21.78
CA ALA A 333 11.70 -8.02 -20.43
C ALA A 333 13.06 -8.73 -20.47
N SER A 334 13.87 -8.62 -19.40
CA SER A 334 15.17 -9.25 -19.28
C SER A 334 15.41 -9.73 -17.86
N VAL A 335 16.11 -10.86 -17.72
CA VAL A 335 16.60 -11.38 -16.43
C VAL A 335 18.03 -11.83 -16.56
N VAL A 336 18.87 -11.46 -15.58
CA VAL A 336 20.25 -11.93 -15.48
C VAL A 336 20.27 -13.28 -14.79
N ILE A 337 20.87 -14.26 -15.43
CA ILE A 337 20.98 -15.63 -14.91
C ILE A 337 22.44 -15.95 -14.62
N THR A 338 22.71 -16.45 -13.43
CA THR A 338 24.04 -16.90 -13.01
C THR A 338 24.13 -18.43 -13.02
N ILE A 339 25.18 -18.96 -13.64
CA ILE A 339 25.43 -20.42 -13.66
C ILE A 339 26.22 -20.83 -12.41
N THR A 340 25.70 -21.80 -11.66
CA THR A 340 26.31 -22.30 -10.41
C THR A 340 26.79 -23.72 -10.53
N ALA A 341 27.72 -24.10 -9.66
CA ALA A 341 28.13 -25.49 -9.54
C ALA A 341 26.99 -26.34 -8.97
N LEU A 342 27.00 -27.63 -9.27
CA LEU A 342 25.99 -28.54 -8.72
C LEU A 342 26.16 -28.70 -7.19
N TRP A 343 27.37 -28.47 -6.67
CA TRP A 343 27.80 -28.51 -5.23
C TRP A 343 29.14 -27.78 -5.07
#